data_afe17be8465848bee661510910561d6c
#
_entry.id   afe17be8465848bee661510910561d6c
#
_cell.length_a   1.000
_cell.length_b   1.000
_cell.length_c   1.000
_cell.angle_alpha   90.00
_cell.angle_beta   90.00
_cell.angle_gamma   90.00
#
_symmetry.space_group_name_H-M   'P 1'
#
loop_
_entity.id
_entity.type
_entity.pdbx_description
1 polymer ?
#
loop_
_entity_poly.entity_id
_entity_poly.type
_entity_poly.pdbx_seq_one_letter_code
_entity_poly.pdbx_strand_id
1 'polypeptide(L)'
;MSEVPRIEYRTVDIDGVDVFYRQSVPTAPDAPVLLLLHGFPTASHQFRTLMHTLGDRYRLIAPDYPGFGYTSAPDDFDYTFDGLADTIAAFVERIGLRRFAMYLFDFGGPVGLRIADRMPDRITGLVIQNANAYEAGLSDGAREFTALSPDDEGAEDTIRGLLTLEGTRSQYEHGVPDPAVLSPEGWTLDQHFLDLPGRKQAQVSLAFDYKSNVEAYPAWQAWLRKYTPPALIVWGADDPFFPAPGAHAYLADLPAAEVHLFGTGHFALETHLPEIAPLVAHFLDRLEP
;
A
#
# COMPACT_ATOMS: atom_id res chain seq x y z
N MET A 1 29.50 -7.97 -9.88
CA MET A 1 28.86 -7.92 -8.54
C MET A 1 27.99 -6.70 -8.61
N SER A 2 26.65 -6.85 -8.52
CA SER A 2 25.78 -5.67 -8.38
C SER A 2 26.14 -4.99 -7.05
N GLU A 3 26.39 -3.68 -7.10
CA GLU A 3 26.55 -2.91 -5.86
C GLU A 3 25.24 -2.97 -5.10
N VAL A 4 25.33 -3.02 -3.76
CA VAL A 4 24.14 -2.95 -2.91
C VAL A 4 23.48 -1.58 -3.14
N PRO A 5 22.18 -1.52 -3.49
CA PRO A 5 21.51 -0.25 -3.72
C PRO A 5 21.67 0.71 -2.55
N ARG A 6 21.94 1.97 -2.85
CA ARG A 6 21.94 3.03 -1.84
C ARG A 6 20.50 3.42 -1.53
N ILE A 7 20.09 3.25 -0.28
CA ILE A 7 18.79 3.70 0.22
C ILE A 7 19.02 4.91 1.14
N GLU A 8 18.29 5.97 0.90
CA GLU A 8 18.26 7.16 1.74
C GLU A 8 16.97 7.23 2.55
N TYR A 9 17.09 7.77 3.76
CA TYR A 9 16.00 7.96 4.72
C TYR A 9 15.88 9.46 4.96
N ARG A 10 14.72 10.01 4.66
CA ARG A 10 14.50 11.46 4.65
C ARG A 10 13.18 11.82 5.31
N THR A 11 13.07 13.07 5.74
CA THR A 11 11.82 13.68 6.20
C THR A 11 11.61 14.98 5.44
N VAL A 12 10.36 15.27 5.11
CA VAL A 12 9.95 16.51 4.47
C VAL A 12 8.67 17.02 5.10
N ASP A 13 8.64 18.32 5.40
CA ASP A 13 7.43 18.98 5.90
C ASP A 13 6.42 19.18 4.77
N ILE A 14 5.19 18.74 5.04
CA ILE A 14 4.01 18.90 4.20
C ILE A 14 2.92 19.53 5.07
N ASP A 15 2.83 20.85 5.06
CA ASP A 15 1.81 21.62 5.78
C ASP A 15 1.71 21.25 7.28
N GLY A 16 2.86 21.06 7.94
CA GLY A 16 2.97 20.68 9.35
C GLY A 16 2.96 19.18 9.62
N VAL A 17 2.87 18.34 8.58
CA VAL A 17 3.10 16.90 8.66
C VAL A 17 4.54 16.60 8.26
N ASP A 18 5.35 16.08 9.16
CA ASP A 18 6.70 15.62 8.86
C ASP A 18 6.65 14.23 8.22
N VAL A 19 6.54 14.18 6.90
CA VAL A 19 6.47 12.93 6.14
C VAL A 19 7.85 12.30 6.04
N PHE A 20 8.04 11.17 6.71
CA PHE A 20 9.20 10.32 6.52
C PHE A 20 9.07 9.49 5.25
N TYR A 21 10.16 9.30 4.53
CA TYR A 21 10.19 8.41 3.37
C TYR A 21 11.55 7.77 3.16
N ARG A 22 11.53 6.62 2.51
CA ARG A 22 12.71 5.92 2.00
C ARG A 22 12.80 6.18 0.50
N GLN A 23 14.01 6.38 -0.02
CA GLN A 23 14.21 6.39 -1.48
C GLN A 23 15.47 5.65 -1.86
N SER A 24 15.42 4.92 -2.97
CA SER A 24 16.63 4.40 -3.63
C SER A 24 17.27 5.49 -4.49
N VAL A 25 18.59 5.37 -4.65
CA VAL A 25 19.38 6.25 -5.52
C VAL A 25 19.94 5.40 -6.65
N PRO A 26 19.20 5.27 -7.77
CA PRO A 26 19.66 4.47 -8.91
C PRO A 26 20.87 5.09 -9.60
N THR A 27 21.59 4.28 -10.36
CA THR A 27 22.77 4.72 -11.10
C THR A 27 22.40 5.66 -12.27
N ALA A 28 21.26 5.39 -12.94
CA ALA A 28 20.77 6.22 -14.03
C ALA A 28 19.94 7.38 -13.46
N PRO A 29 20.23 8.65 -13.89
CA PRO A 29 19.51 9.82 -13.37
C PRO A 29 18.05 9.90 -13.85
N ASP A 30 17.74 9.24 -14.96
CA ASP A 30 16.41 9.15 -15.62
C ASP A 30 15.70 7.81 -15.36
N ALA A 31 16.14 7.08 -14.32
CA ALA A 31 15.54 5.80 -13.96
C ALA A 31 14.04 5.93 -13.73
N PRO A 32 13.24 4.93 -14.19
CA PRO A 32 11.81 4.90 -13.92
C PRO A 32 11.49 5.03 -12.43
N VAL A 33 10.43 5.77 -12.11
CA VAL A 33 10.01 6.05 -10.73
C VAL A 33 8.84 5.16 -10.35
N LEU A 34 8.96 4.49 -9.20
CA LEU A 34 7.88 3.73 -8.57
C LEU A 34 7.60 4.29 -7.17
N LEU A 35 6.42 4.86 -6.98
CA LEU A 35 5.91 5.26 -5.68
C LEU A 35 5.29 4.05 -4.99
N LEU A 36 5.83 3.68 -3.82
CA LEU A 36 5.45 2.50 -3.06
C LEU A 36 4.51 2.90 -1.91
N LEU A 37 3.24 2.56 -2.05
CA LEU A 37 2.17 2.94 -1.14
C LEU A 37 1.80 1.73 -0.27
N HIS A 38 2.19 1.80 1.02
CA HIS A 38 1.99 0.74 2.00
C HIS A 38 0.55 0.67 2.51
N GLY A 39 0.26 -0.36 3.30
CA GLY A 39 -1.04 -0.55 3.94
C GLY A 39 -0.97 -0.68 5.45
N PHE A 40 -2.07 -1.15 6.01
CA PHE A 40 -2.23 -1.45 7.43
C PHE A 40 -1.66 -2.87 7.75
N PRO A 41 -1.03 -3.10 8.90
CA PRO A 41 -0.65 -2.11 9.93
C PRO A 41 0.78 -1.58 9.74
N THR A 42 1.36 -1.80 8.57
CA THR A 42 2.77 -1.56 8.26
C THR A 42 3.10 -0.10 7.87
N ALA A 43 4.30 0.13 7.38
CA ALA A 43 4.80 1.40 6.87
C ALA A 43 5.78 1.15 5.71
N SER A 44 6.52 2.16 5.28
CA SER A 44 7.49 2.04 4.16
C SER A 44 8.50 0.91 4.33
N HIS A 45 8.75 0.42 5.55
CA HIS A 45 9.69 -0.67 5.79
C HIS A 45 9.24 -2.01 5.19
N GLN A 46 7.95 -2.18 4.89
CA GLN A 46 7.43 -3.32 4.15
C GLN A 46 8.16 -3.52 2.82
N PHE A 47 8.54 -2.43 2.18
CA PHE A 47 9.22 -2.45 0.88
C PHE A 47 10.74 -2.57 0.97
N ARG A 48 11.32 -2.75 2.17
CA ARG A 48 12.77 -2.75 2.40
C ARG A 48 13.53 -3.72 1.49
N THR A 49 13.03 -4.96 1.39
CA THR A 49 13.66 -6.01 0.59
C THR A 49 13.49 -5.77 -0.91
N LEU A 50 12.33 -5.31 -1.36
CA LEU A 50 12.10 -4.89 -2.76
C LEU A 50 13.02 -3.73 -3.14
N MET A 51 13.17 -2.73 -2.26
CA MET A 51 14.06 -1.58 -2.49
C MET A 51 15.53 -2.01 -2.57
N HIS A 52 15.98 -2.96 -1.77
CA HIS A 52 17.33 -3.52 -1.86
C HIS A 52 17.53 -4.40 -3.11
N THR A 53 16.46 -4.95 -3.66
CA THR A 53 16.54 -5.82 -4.85
C THR A 53 16.54 -5.01 -6.16
N LEU A 54 15.77 -3.93 -6.22
CA LEU A 54 15.53 -3.18 -7.46
C LEU A 54 16.08 -1.75 -7.47
N GLY A 55 16.55 -1.24 -6.34
CA GLY A 55 16.86 0.17 -6.14
C GLY A 55 18.13 0.68 -6.83
N ASP A 56 18.95 -0.19 -7.42
CA ASP A 56 20.08 0.18 -8.29
C ASP A 56 19.62 0.56 -9.71
N ARG A 57 18.46 0.05 -10.14
CA ARG A 57 17.88 0.24 -11.47
C ARG A 57 16.75 1.26 -11.51
N TYR A 58 15.94 1.34 -10.45
CA TYR A 58 14.73 2.14 -10.38
C TYR A 58 14.77 3.12 -9.22
N ARG A 59 14.16 4.28 -9.38
CA ARG A 59 13.92 5.21 -8.28
C ARG A 59 12.67 4.81 -7.52
N LEU A 60 12.85 4.07 -6.42
CA LEU A 60 11.80 3.59 -5.55
C LEU A 60 11.61 4.57 -4.40
N ILE A 61 10.39 5.03 -4.16
CA ILE A 61 10.09 6.03 -3.12
C ILE A 61 8.92 5.49 -2.28
N ALA A 62 9.13 5.32 -1.00
CA ALA A 62 8.16 4.78 -0.06
C ALA A 62 7.94 5.76 1.10
N PRO A 63 6.90 6.60 1.08
CA PRO A 63 6.52 7.43 2.22
C PRO A 63 5.81 6.61 3.30
N ASP A 64 5.92 7.06 4.56
CA ASP A 64 5.03 6.65 5.65
C ASP A 64 3.85 7.62 5.70
N TYR A 65 2.62 7.12 5.82
CA TYR A 65 1.44 7.97 5.97
C TYR A 65 1.36 8.60 7.37
N PRO A 66 0.63 9.72 7.54
CA PRO A 66 0.20 10.16 8.86
C PRO A 66 -0.45 9.02 9.65
N GLY A 67 -0.05 8.86 10.91
CA GLY A 67 -0.53 7.73 11.73
C GLY A 67 0.29 6.44 11.60
N PHE A 68 1.31 6.39 10.73
CA PHE A 68 2.14 5.21 10.46
C PHE A 68 3.64 5.53 10.57
N GLY A 69 4.42 4.49 10.83
CA GLY A 69 5.87 4.53 10.77
C GLY A 69 6.50 5.73 11.51
N TYR A 70 7.45 6.36 10.87
CA TYR A 70 8.19 7.51 11.40
C TYR A 70 7.56 8.88 11.06
N THR A 71 6.47 8.91 10.30
CA THR A 71 5.76 10.17 10.01
C THR A 71 5.11 10.72 11.26
N SER A 72 5.26 12.01 11.53
CA SER A 72 4.55 12.73 12.58
C SER A 72 3.52 13.69 11.98
N ALA A 73 2.38 13.79 12.63
CA ALA A 73 1.29 14.67 12.24
C ALA A 73 0.82 15.49 13.45
N PRO A 74 0.23 16.68 13.24
CA PRO A 74 -0.39 17.46 14.30
C PRO A 74 -1.48 16.66 15.04
N ASP A 75 -1.76 17.04 16.29
CA ASP A 75 -2.77 16.37 17.13
C ASP A 75 -4.19 16.47 16.57
N ASP A 76 -4.45 17.49 15.77
CA ASP A 76 -5.73 17.76 15.09
C ASP A 76 -5.78 17.23 13.65
N PHE A 77 -4.83 16.38 13.25
CA PHE A 77 -4.84 15.77 11.92
C PHE A 77 -6.10 14.91 11.72
N ASP A 78 -6.79 15.13 10.60
CA ASP A 78 -7.98 14.36 10.23
C ASP A 78 -7.57 13.00 9.60
N TYR A 79 -7.64 11.94 10.40
CA TYR A 79 -7.31 10.58 9.97
C TYR A 79 -8.43 9.96 9.13
N THR A 80 -8.53 10.42 7.88
CA THR A 80 -9.39 9.88 6.82
C THR A 80 -8.54 9.45 5.63
N PHE A 81 -9.07 8.59 4.74
CA PHE A 81 -8.35 8.21 3.51
C PHE A 81 -8.16 9.42 2.56
N ASP A 82 -9.06 10.38 2.58
CA ASP A 82 -8.87 11.64 1.85
C ASP A 82 -7.72 12.46 2.45
N GLY A 83 -7.63 12.58 3.78
CA GLY A 83 -6.53 13.25 4.47
C GLY A 83 -5.17 12.61 4.20
N LEU A 84 -5.11 11.27 4.21
CA LEU A 84 -3.89 10.54 3.81
C LEU A 84 -3.52 10.83 2.35
N ALA A 85 -4.49 10.75 1.44
CA ALA A 85 -4.25 10.96 0.01
C ALA A 85 -3.85 12.42 -0.28
N ASP A 86 -4.43 13.42 0.39
CA ASP A 86 -4.06 14.83 0.27
C ASP A 86 -2.61 15.06 0.70
N THR A 87 -2.22 14.50 1.84
CA THR A 87 -0.84 14.57 2.34
C THR A 87 0.15 13.96 1.35
N ILE A 88 -0.15 12.77 0.81
CA ILE A 88 0.77 12.09 -0.12
C ILE A 88 0.76 12.75 -1.50
N ALA A 89 -0.35 13.31 -1.97
CA ALA A 89 -0.38 14.10 -3.19
C ALA A 89 0.49 15.36 -3.05
N ALA A 90 0.40 16.07 -1.94
CA ALA A 90 1.26 17.23 -1.65
C ALA A 90 2.73 16.82 -1.48
N PHE A 91 3.00 15.66 -0.88
CA PHE A 91 4.35 15.07 -0.83
C PHE A 91 4.92 14.83 -2.24
N VAL A 92 4.16 14.21 -3.15
CA VAL A 92 4.54 13.99 -4.55
C VAL A 92 4.91 15.30 -5.25
N GLU A 93 4.11 16.36 -5.05
CA GLU A 93 4.40 17.70 -5.56
C GLU A 93 5.69 18.27 -4.95
N ARG A 94 5.83 18.18 -3.64
CA ARG A 94 6.96 18.76 -2.89
C ARG A 94 8.30 18.17 -3.27
N ILE A 95 8.35 16.85 -3.55
CA ILE A 95 9.58 16.18 -3.99
C ILE A 95 9.76 16.19 -5.51
N GLY A 96 8.85 16.82 -6.26
CA GLY A 96 8.95 17.09 -7.68
C GLY A 96 8.75 15.88 -8.58
N LEU A 97 7.93 14.90 -8.19
CA LEU A 97 7.59 13.76 -9.06
C LEU A 97 6.60 14.21 -10.13
N ARG A 98 6.98 14.04 -11.39
CA ARG A 98 6.16 14.47 -12.53
C ARG A 98 5.42 13.29 -13.19
N ARG A 99 6.13 12.19 -13.40
CA ARG A 99 5.59 10.93 -13.96
C ARG A 99 6.12 9.77 -13.13
N PHE A 100 5.25 8.85 -12.74
CA PHE A 100 5.61 7.72 -11.89
C PHE A 100 4.58 6.59 -12.00
N ALA A 101 5.05 5.36 -11.84
CA ALA A 101 4.17 4.24 -11.54
C ALA A 101 3.88 4.18 -10.04
N MET A 102 2.79 3.54 -9.64
CA MET A 102 2.44 3.30 -8.25
C MET A 102 2.41 1.82 -7.94
N TYR A 103 2.96 1.44 -6.80
CA TYR A 103 2.75 0.15 -6.16
C TYR A 103 1.69 0.33 -5.08
N LEU A 104 0.56 -0.32 -5.24
CA LEU A 104 -0.59 -0.23 -4.36
C LEU A 104 -0.67 -1.49 -3.51
N PHE A 105 -0.54 -1.36 -2.20
CA PHE A 105 -0.74 -2.45 -1.27
C PHE A 105 -1.75 -2.05 -0.19
N ASP A 106 -2.81 -2.85 0.01
CA ASP A 106 -3.82 -2.67 1.06
C ASP A 106 -4.36 -1.21 1.10
N PHE A 107 -4.16 -0.41 2.16
CA PHE A 107 -4.51 1.01 2.22
C PHE A 107 -3.83 1.86 1.13
N GLY A 108 -2.72 1.37 0.59
CA GLY A 108 -2.10 1.99 -0.58
C GLY A 108 -3.00 1.99 -1.82
N GLY A 109 -3.97 1.07 -1.92
CA GLY A 109 -5.01 1.07 -2.95
C GLY A 109 -5.89 2.33 -2.88
N PRO A 110 -6.67 2.51 -1.80
CA PRO A 110 -7.49 3.70 -1.61
C PRO A 110 -6.73 5.02 -1.70
N VAL A 111 -5.53 5.10 -1.10
CA VAL A 111 -4.69 6.30 -1.17
C VAL A 111 -4.23 6.55 -2.60
N GLY A 112 -3.70 5.52 -3.28
CA GLY A 112 -3.16 5.66 -4.63
C GLY A 112 -4.24 5.95 -5.69
N LEU A 113 -5.44 5.35 -5.58
CA LEU A 113 -6.53 5.61 -6.51
C LEU A 113 -7.09 7.04 -6.35
N ARG A 114 -7.09 7.59 -5.11
CA ARG A 114 -7.40 9.01 -4.90
C ARG A 114 -6.33 9.94 -5.51
N ILE A 115 -5.04 9.57 -5.41
CA ILE A 115 -3.95 10.29 -6.07
C ILE A 115 -4.10 10.21 -7.58
N ALA A 116 -4.43 9.04 -8.13
CA ALA A 116 -4.62 8.84 -9.56
C ALA A 116 -5.76 9.72 -10.12
N ASP A 117 -6.85 9.88 -9.38
CA ASP A 117 -7.96 10.76 -9.78
C ASP A 117 -7.54 12.25 -9.78
N ARG A 118 -6.72 12.68 -8.81
CA ARG A 118 -6.24 14.07 -8.70
C ARG A 118 -5.19 14.43 -9.76
N MET A 119 -4.35 13.49 -10.17
CA MET A 119 -3.24 13.74 -11.10
C MET A 119 -3.08 12.64 -12.16
N PRO A 120 -4.14 12.35 -12.96
CA PRO A 120 -4.18 11.19 -13.85
C PRO A 120 -3.06 11.15 -14.88
N ASP A 121 -2.65 12.32 -15.40
CA ASP A 121 -1.64 12.43 -16.44
C ASP A 121 -0.21 12.08 -15.95
N ARG A 122 -0.03 11.94 -14.64
CA ARG A 122 1.27 11.60 -14.04
C ARG A 122 1.46 10.11 -13.83
N ILE A 123 0.38 9.34 -13.87
CA ILE A 123 0.42 7.90 -13.57
C ILE A 123 0.81 7.14 -14.82
N THR A 124 1.97 6.48 -14.78
CA THR A 124 2.49 5.71 -15.92
C THR A 124 2.11 4.24 -15.89
N GLY A 125 1.71 3.70 -14.73
CA GLY A 125 1.30 2.32 -14.56
C GLY A 125 1.01 1.99 -13.10
N LEU A 126 0.37 0.84 -12.88
CA LEU A 126 -0.02 0.35 -11.56
C LEU A 126 0.56 -1.04 -11.30
N VAL A 127 1.22 -1.24 -10.18
CA VAL A 127 1.46 -2.56 -9.57
C VAL A 127 0.48 -2.70 -8.41
N ILE A 128 -0.35 -3.72 -8.43
CA ILE A 128 -1.43 -3.90 -7.47
C ILE A 128 -1.19 -5.20 -6.70
N GLN A 129 -0.96 -5.10 -5.39
CA GLN A 129 -0.81 -6.24 -4.50
C GLN A 129 -1.88 -6.19 -3.42
N ASN A 130 -2.79 -7.16 -3.38
CA ASN A 130 -3.81 -7.30 -2.32
C ASN A 130 -4.41 -5.93 -1.93
N ALA A 131 -4.78 -5.14 -2.94
CA ALA A 131 -5.36 -3.80 -2.82
C ALA A 131 -6.66 -3.76 -3.60
N ASN A 132 -7.77 -3.49 -2.92
CA ASN A 132 -9.09 -3.73 -3.44
C ASN A 132 -9.77 -2.47 -4.01
N ALA A 133 -10.48 -2.63 -5.14
CA ALA A 133 -11.33 -1.61 -5.76
C ALA A 133 -12.67 -2.20 -6.24
N TYR A 134 -13.01 -3.41 -5.80
CA TYR A 134 -14.20 -4.15 -6.23
C TYR A 134 -14.80 -4.93 -5.06
N GLU A 135 -16.12 -4.97 -4.99
CA GLU A 135 -16.82 -5.74 -3.95
C GLU A 135 -16.47 -7.24 -3.98
N ALA A 136 -16.16 -7.78 -5.16
CA ALA A 136 -15.74 -9.18 -5.31
C ALA A 136 -14.43 -9.51 -4.56
N GLY A 137 -13.63 -8.50 -4.23
CA GLY A 137 -12.38 -8.64 -3.50
C GLY A 137 -12.52 -8.43 -1.99
N LEU A 138 -13.73 -8.32 -1.44
CA LEU A 138 -13.97 -8.29 0.00
C LEU A 138 -14.44 -9.66 0.46
N SER A 139 -13.77 -10.25 1.46
CA SER A 139 -14.29 -11.41 2.18
C SER A 139 -15.53 -11.01 3.01
N ASP A 140 -16.29 -11.98 3.53
CA ASP A 140 -17.44 -11.68 4.38
C ASP A 140 -17.00 -10.92 5.65
N GLY A 141 -15.90 -11.34 6.28
CA GLY A 141 -15.33 -10.63 7.43
C GLY A 141 -14.84 -9.21 7.09
N ALA A 142 -14.25 -9.00 5.90
CA ALA A 142 -13.88 -7.68 5.45
C ALA A 142 -15.11 -6.79 5.20
N ARG A 143 -16.20 -7.35 4.63
CA ARG A 143 -17.46 -6.60 4.46
C ARG A 143 -18.06 -6.16 5.81
N GLU A 144 -18.10 -7.08 6.78
CA GLU A 144 -18.57 -6.77 8.13
C GLU A 144 -17.70 -5.69 8.79
N PHE A 145 -16.36 -5.83 8.67
CA PHE A 145 -15.42 -4.86 9.22
C PHE A 145 -15.58 -3.47 8.59
N THR A 146 -15.67 -3.39 7.26
CA THR A 146 -15.79 -2.11 6.55
C THR A 146 -17.16 -1.43 6.72
N ALA A 147 -18.15 -2.15 7.22
CA ALA A 147 -19.47 -1.63 7.54
C ALA A 147 -19.59 -1.08 8.97
N LEU A 148 -18.56 -1.29 9.84
CA LEU A 148 -18.58 -0.81 11.22
C LEU A 148 -18.75 0.71 11.28
N SER A 149 -19.57 1.14 12.25
CA SER A 149 -19.82 2.55 12.56
C SER A 149 -19.38 2.87 13.99
N PRO A 150 -18.94 4.09 14.29
CA PRO A 150 -18.67 4.54 15.66
C PRO A 150 -19.86 4.38 16.62
N ASP A 151 -21.09 4.36 16.06
CA ASP A 151 -22.31 4.22 16.83
C ASP A 151 -22.67 2.75 17.17
N ASP A 152 -21.97 1.77 16.58
CA ASP A 152 -22.21 0.35 16.83
C ASP A 152 -21.56 -0.09 18.15
N GLU A 153 -22.34 -0.79 19.00
CA GLU A 153 -21.83 -1.31 20.28
C GLU A 153 -20.66 -2.30 20.05
N GLY A 154 -19.50 -2.05 20.65
CA GLY A 154 -18.34 -2.91 20.56
C GLY A 154 -17.52 -2.78 19.26
N ALA A 155 -17.89 -1.90 18.33
CA ALA A 155 -17.17 -1.70 17.05
C ALA A 155 -15.72 -1.28 17.28
N GLU A 156 -15.48 -0.31 18.18
CA GLU A 156 -14.13 0.13 18.51
C GLU A 156 -13.30 -0.98 19.16
N ASP A 157 -13.89 -1.79 20.05
CA ASP A 157 -13.20 -2.93 20.67
C ASP A 157 -12.81 -3.98 19.62
N THR A 158 -13.67 -4.23 18.64
CA THR A 158 -13.38 -5.11 17.49
C THR A 158 -12.17 -4.62 16.71
N ILE A 159 -12.13 -3.33 16.36
CA ILE A 159 -11.00 -2.72 15.67
C ILE A 159 -9.72 -2.81 16.53
N ARG A 160 -9.81 -2.45 17.82
CA ARG A 160 -8.67 -2.48 18.74
C ARG A 160 -8.11 -3.90 18.95
N GLY A 161 -8.92 -4.93 18.77
CA GLY A 161 -8.47 -6.33 18.78
C GLY A 161 -7.43 -6.62 17.69
N LEU A 162 -7.53 -6.00 16.53
CA LEU A 162 -6.56 -6.12 15.44
C LEU A 162 -5.27 -5.32 15.69
N LEU A 163 -5.29 -4.34 16.63
CA LEU A 163 -4.16 -3.48 16.97
C LEU A 163 -3.28 -4.05 18.11
N THR A 164 -3.39 -5.34 18.35
CA THR A 164 -2.58 -6.09 19.31
C THR A 164 -1.43 -6.81 18.58
N LEU A 165 -0.38 -7.20 19.31
CA LEU A 165 0.71 -7.99 18.73
C LEU A 165 0.21 -9.29 18.07
N GLU A 166 -0.78 -9.95 18.68
CA GLU A 166 -1.40 -11.15 18.12
C GLU A 166 -2.14 -10.82 16.82
N GLY A 167 -2.95 -9.75 16.82
CA GLY A 167 -3.67 -9.26 15.65
C GLY A 167 -2.72 -8.86 14.51
N THR A 168 -1.68 -8.09 14.82
CA THR A 168 -0.66 -7.68 13.86
C THR A 168 0.07 -8.89 13.26
N ARG A 169 0.54 -9.82 14.10
CA ARG A 169 1.23 -11.04 13.66
C ARG A 169 0.33 -11.93 12.81
N SER A 170 -0.95 -12.08 13.19
CA SER A 170 -1.88 -12.92 12.47
C SER A 170 -2.10 -12.47 11.03
N GLN A 171 -1.98 -11.17 10.73
CA GLN A 171 -2.10 -10.63 9.36
C GLN A 171 -0.94 -11.08 8.46
N TYR A 172 0.24 -11.33 9.04
CA TYR A 172 1.37 -11.89 8.30
C TYR A 172 1.25 -13.40 8.11
N GLU A 173 0.77 -14.13 9.12
CA GLU A 173 0.79 -15.58 9.14
C GLU A 173 -0.41 -16.22 8.40
N HIS A 174 -1.59 -15.59 8.41
CA HIS A 174 -2.77 -16.14 7.76
C HIS A 174 -2.58 -16.30 6.25
N GLY A 175 -2.91 -17.49 5.75
CA GLY A 175 -2.76 -17.84 4.33
C GLY A 175 -1.33 -18.16 3.92
N VAL A 176 -0.35 -18.15 4.83
CA VAL A 176 1.04 -18.55 4.55
C VAL A 176 1.21 -20.04 4.87
N PRO A 177 1.59 -20.88 3.87
CA PRO A 177 1.72 -22.33 4.08
C PRO A 177 2.77 -22.73 5.10
N ASP A 178 3.89 -21.99 5.15
CA ASP A 178 4.97 -22.19 6.12
C ASP A 178 5.34 -20.86 6.79
N PRO A 179 4.76 -20.56 7.96
CA PRO A 179 5.06 -19.34 8.70
C PRO A 179 6.53 -19.20 9.13
N ALA A 180 7.33 -20.26 9.09
CA ALA A 180 8.73 -20.21 9.48
C ALA A 180 9.61 -19.39 8.50
N VAL A 181 9.10 -19.11 7.29
CA VAL A 181 9.80 -18.23 6.32
C VAL A 181 9.60 -16.75 6.60
N LEU A 182 8.64 -16.38 7.46
CA LEU A 182 8.34 -14.99 7.78
C LEU A 182 9.34 -14.43 8.80
N SER A 183 9.89 -13.28 8.48
CA SER A 183 10.73 -12.54 9.43
C SER A 183 9.89 -11.89 10.53
N PRO A 184 10.21 -12.10 11.81
CA PRO A 184 9.49 -11.47 12.92
C PRO A 184 9.68 -9.95 13.00
N GLU A 185 10.70 -9.40 12.32
CA GLU A 185 10.94 -7.95 12.32
C GLU A 185 9.76 -7.16 11.75
N GLY A 186 9.03 -7.72 10.76
CA GLY A 186 7.86 -7.08 10.14
C GLY A 186 6.85 -6.68 11.20
N TRP A 187 6.17 -7.65 11.79
CA TRP A 187 5.11 -7.38 12.78
C TRP A 187 5.61 -6.79 14.10
N THR A 188 6.89 -7.05 14.47
CA THR A 188 7.47 -6.45 15.67
C THR A 188 7.63 -4.94 15.51
N LEU A 189 8.10 -4.49 14.35
CA LEU A 189 8.24 -3.07 14.06
C LEU A 189 6.88 -2.39 13.88
N ASP A 190 5.93 -3.06 13.22
CA ASP A 190 4.56 -2.58 13.07
C ASP A 190 3.92 -2.36 14.45
N GLN A 191 4.02 -3.35 15.35
CA GLN A 191 3.48 -3.22 16.69
C GLN A 191 4.16 -2.12 17.49
N HIS A 192 5.47 -1.95 17.33
CA HIS A 192 6.19 -0.84 17.94
C HIS A 192 5.58 0.52 17.56
N PHE A 193 5.27 0.72 16.27
CA PHE A 193 4.65 1.95 15.81
C PHE A 193 3.20 2.10 16.28
N LEU A 194 2.43 1.02 16.29
CA LEU A 194 1.06 1.02 16.80
C LEU A 194 0.97 1.38 18.28
N ASP A 195 1.99 1.01 19.07
CA ASP A 195 2.03 1.27 20.52
C ASP A 195 2.48 2.69 20.86
N LEU A 196 2.90 3.50 19.88
CA LEU A 196 3.20 4.92 20.10
C LEU A 196 1.92 5.71 20.46
N PRO A 197 2.03 6.77 21.25
CA PRO A 197 0.88 7.60 21.64
C PRO A 197 0.05 8.07 20.45
N GLY A 198 -1.27 7.94 20.54
CA GLY A 198 -2.23 8.36 19.50
C GLY A 198 -2.35 7.43 18.29
N ARG A 199 -1.40 6.51 18.04
CA ARG A 199 -1.35 5.70 16.83
C ARG A 199 -2.54 4.75 16.71
N LYS A 200 -2.90 4.04 17.78
CA LYS A 200 -4.09 3.16 17.77
C LYS A 200 -5.37 3.93 17.52
N GLN A 201 -5.48 5.16 18.04
CA GLN A 201 -6.65 5.99 17.79
C GLN A 201 -6.72 6.43 16.31
N ALA A 202 -5.59 6.77 15.71
CA ALA A 202 -5.52 7.06 14.27
C ALA A 202 -6.01 5.86 13.43
N GLN A 203 -5.61 4.64 13.80
CA GLN A 203 -6.06 3.42 13.09
C GLN A 203 -7.57 3.17 13.30
N VAL A 204 -8.11 3.43 14.49
CA VAL A 204 -9.56 3.35 14.74
C VAL A 204 -10.32 4.31 13.84
N SER A 205 -9.85 5.56 13.71
CA SER A 205 -10.47 6.57 12.82
C SER A 205 -10.46 6.11 11.36
N LEU A 206 -9.32 5.62 10.87
CA LEU A 206 -9.19 5.10 9.50
C LEU A 206 -10.06 3.86 9.26
N ALA A 207 -10.20 2.97 10.26
CA ALA A 207 -11.08 1.81 10.14
C ALA A 207 -12.55 2.24 9.97
N PHE A 208 -13.02 3.22 10.74
CA PHE A 208 -14.37 3.76 10.58
C PHE A 208 -14.56 4.54 9.26
N ASP A 209 -13.50 5.16 8.74
CA ASP A 209 -13.56 5.84 7.43
C ASP A 209 -13.47 4.86 6.25
N TYR A 210 -13.17 3.56 6.48
CA TYR A 210 -12.95 2.61 5.37
C TYR A 210 -14.16 2.49 4.45
N LYS A 211 -15.38 2.66 4.94
CA LYS A 211 -16.61 2.69 4.13
C LYS A 211 -16.54 3.69 2.98
N SER A 212 -15.84 4.82 3.15
CA SER A 212 -15.64 5.82 2.10
C SER A 212 -14.90 5.25 0.89
N ASN A 213 -14.06 4.22 1.10
CA ASN A 213 -13.36 3.53 0.02
C ASN A 213 -14.31 2.66 -0.79
N VAL A 214 -15.19 1.91 -0.12
CA VAL A 214 -16.20 1.07 -0.80
C VAL A 214 -17.16 1.93 -1.61
N GLU A 215 -17.58 3.07 -1.05
CA GLU A 215 -18.42 4.06 -1.74
C GLU A 215 -17.70 4.66 -2.98
N ALA A 216 -16.37 4.76 -2.96
CA ALA A 216 -15.57 5.29 -4.06
C ALA A 216 -15.27 4.27 -5.18
N TYR A 217 -15.51 2.96 -4.98
CA TYR A 217 -15.21 1.93 -5.99
C TYR A 217 -15.78 2.24 -7.38
N PRO A 218 -17.04 2.67 -7.55
CA PRO A 218 -17.56 2.98 -8.89
C PRO A 218 -16.79 4.11 -9.60
N ALA A 219 -16.31 5.11 -8.85
CA ALA A 219 -15.52 6.22 -9.39
C ALA A 219 -14.12 5.73 -9.81
N TRP A 220 -13.46 4.90 -8.98
CA TRP A 220 -12.16 4.32 -9.31
C TRP A 220 -12.23 3.38 -10.51
N GLN A 221 -13.27 2.54 -10.60
CA GLN A 221 -13.50 1.69 -11.76
C GLN A 221 -13.74 2.51 -13.03
N ALA A 222 -14.47 3.63 -12.94
CA ALA A 222 -14.65 4.55 -14.06
C ALA A 222 -13.32 5.20 -14.48
N TRP A 223 -12.44 5.55 -13.52
CA TRP A 223 -11.11 6.05 -13.78
C TRP A 223 -10.25 5.00 -14.50
N LEU A 224 -10.24 3.74 -14.01
CA LEU A 224 -9.50 2.62 -14.62
C LEU A 224 -9.95 2.41 -16.07
N ARG A 225 -11.25 2.38 -16.37
CA ARG A 225 -11.79 2.29 -17.75
C ARG A 225 -11.40 3.45 -18.64
N LYS A 226 -11.39 4.66 -18.08
CA LYS A 226 -11.10 5.88 -18.84
C LYS A 226 -9.63 6.01 -19.22
N TYR A 227 -8.74 5.75 -18.29
CA TYR A 227 -7.30 5.98 -18.47
C TYR A 227 -6.54 4.72 -18.88
N THR A 228 -7.09 3.53 -18.63
CA THR A 228 -6.52 2.22 -18.97
C THR A 228 -5.01 2.12 -18.75
N PRO A 229 -4.52 2.47 -17.54
CA PRO A 229 -3.09 2.42 -17.28
C PRO A 229 -2.57 0.98 -17.45
N PRO A 230 -1.33 0.79 -17.94
CA PRO A 230 -0.67 -0.50 -17.79
C PRO A 230 -0.75 -0.99 -16.35
N ALA A 231 -1.06 -2.27 -16.14
CA ALA A 231 -1.19 -2.81 -14.80
C ALA A 231 -0.58 -4.21 -14.66
N LEU A 232 0.13 -4.40 -13.55
CA LEU A 232 0.62 -5.67 -13.05
C LEU A 232 -0.08 -5.97 -11.72
N ILE A 233 -0.78 -7.08 -11.63
CA ILE A 233 -1.46 -7.53 -10.43
C ILE A 233 -0.70 -8.72 -9.86
N VAL A 234 -0.15 -8.57 -8.66
CA VAL A 234 0.53 -9.62 -7.90
C VAL A 234 -0.26 -9.85 -6.61
N TRP A 235 -0.73 -11.05 -6.36
CA TRP A 235 -1.72 -11.25 -5.32
C TRP A 235 -1.49 -12.53 -4.52
N GLY A 236 -1.49 -12.42 -3.19
CA GLY A 236 -1.56 -13.58 -2.31
C GLY A 236 -2.98 -14.16 -2.37
N ALA A 237 -3.10 -15.35 -2.97
CA ALA A 237 -4.40 -15.97 -3.27
C ALA A 237 -5.16 -16.44 -2.01
N ASP A 238 -4.41 -16.69 -0.94
CA ASP A 238 -4.93 -17.19 0.34
C ASP A 238 -5.11 -16.07 1.38
N ASP A 239 -5.19 -14.81 0.91
CA ASP A 239 -5.47 -13.65 1.73
C ASP A 239 -6.88 -13.74 2.36
N PRO A 240 -7.01 -13.73 3.69
CA PRO A 240 -8.31 -13.84 4.34
C PRO A 240 -9.15 -12.57 4.24
N PHE A 241 -8.54 -11.41 3.94
CA PHE A 241 -9.22 -10.12 3.85
C PHE A 241 -9.65 -9.82 2.42
N PHE A 242 -8.71 -9.94 1.47
CA PHE A 242 -8.90 -9.65 0.06
C PHE A 242 -8.68 -10.90 -0.80
N PRO A 243 -9.71 -11.75 -0.96
CA PRO A 243 -9.60 -13.01 -1.68
C PRO A 243 -9.32 -12.80 -3.18
N ALA A 244 -8.76 -13.83 -3.83
CA ALA A 244 -8.33 -13.82 -5.23
C ALA A 244 -9.36 -13.31 -6.26
N PRO A 245 -10.70 -13.44 -6.08
CA PRO A 245 -11.66 -12.79 -6.97
C PRO A 245 -11.45 -11.28 -7.12
N GLY A 246 -10.89 -10.59 -6.10
CA GLY A 246 -10.54 -9.17 -6.18
C GLY A 246 -9.46 -8.88 -7.24
N ALA A 247 -8.44 -9.74 -7.35
CA ALA A 247 -7.42 -9.61 -8.38
C ALA A 247 -8.00 -9.74 -9.79
N HIS A 248 -8.89 -10.73 -10.00
CA HIS A 248 -9.52 -10.96 -11.29
C HIS A 248 -10.54 -9.88 -11.67
N ALA A 249 -11.17 -9.23 -10.67
CA ALA A 249 -12.16 -8.20 -10.93
C ALA A 249 -11.58 -7.00 -11.69
N TYR A 250 -10.30 -6.69 -11.50
CA TYR A 250 -9.63 -5.64 -12.28
C TYR A 250 -9.64 -5.87 -13.79
N LEU A 251 -9.71 -7.12 -14.26
CA LEU A 251 -9.74 -7.44 -15.69
C LEU A 251 -11.00 -6.93 -16.40
N ALA A 252 -12.08 -6.64 -15.66
CA ALA A 252 -13.28 -6.03 -16.23
C ALA A 252 -13.01 -4.61 -16.76
N ASP A 253 -12.12 -3.87 -16.11
CA ASP A 253 -11.80 -2.49 -16.44
C ASP A 253 -10.39 -2.33 -17.06
N LEU A 254 -9.49 -3.29 -16.81
CA LEU A 254 -8.13 -3.37 -17.34
C LEU A 254 -7.88 -4.74 -17.99
N PRO A 255 -8.48 -5.00 -19.17
CA PRO A 255 -8.40 -6.32 -19.80
C PRO A 255 -6.99 -6.73 -20.26
N ALA A 256 -6.05 -5.78 -20.33
CA ALA A 256 -4.64 -6.02 -20.67
C ALA A 256 -3.74 -6.18 -19.42
N ALA A 257 -4.30 -6.13 -18.20
CA ALA A 257 -3.51 -6.31 -16.98
C ALA A 257 -2.95 -7.73 -16.90
N GLU A 258 -1.71 -7.84 -16.43
CA GLU A 258 -1.09 -9.12 -16.09
C GLU A 258 -1.47 -9.52 -14.68
N VAL A 259 -1.96 -10.73 -14.45
CA VAL A 259 -2.38 -11.23 -13.14
C VAL A 259 -1.53 -12.44 -12.75
N HIS A 260 -0.90 -12.35 -11.57
CA HIS A 260 -0.11 -13.42 -10.97
C HIS A 260 -0.62 -13.69 -9.56
N LEU A 261 -1.06 -14.91 -9.30
CA LEU A 261 -1.51 -15.36 -8.00
C LEU A 261 -0.43 -16.23 -7.35
N PHE A 262 -0.16 -15.98 -6.07
CA PHE A 262 0.81 -16.71 -5.28
C PHE A 262 0.11 -17.45 -4.14
N GLY A 263 0.53 -18.68 -3.84
CA GLY A 263 0.00 -19.47 -2.73
C GLY A 263 0.50 -18.95 -1.38
N THR A 264 0.01 -17.78 -0.97
CA THR A 264 0.37 -17.08 0.25
C THR A 264 -0.73 -16.11 0.67
N GLY A 265 -0.62 -15.57 1.90
CA GLY A 265 -1.55 -14.58 2.44
C GLY A 265 -1.29 -13.16 1.97
N HIS A 266 -1.71 -12.21 2.80
CA HIS A 266 -1.77 -10.78 2.50
C HIS A 266 -0.41 -10.16 2.15
N PHE A 267 0.65 -10.49 2.90
CA PHE A 267 2.00 -9.91 2.74
C PHE A 267 2.85 -10.70 1.73
N ALA A 268 2.41 -10.79 0.47
CA ALA A 268 3.08 -11.61 -0.56
C ALA A 268 4.55 -11.23 -0.78
N LEU A 269 4.98 -9.98 -0.57
CA LEU A 269 6.39 -9.58 -0.64
C LEU A 269 7.28 -10.23 0.44
N GLU A 270 6.73 -10.61 1.58
CA GLU A 270 7.53 -11.27 2.63
C GLU A 270 7.86 -12.73 2.28
N THR A 271 7.06 -13.37 1.43
CA THR A 271 7.19 -14.79 1.08
C THR A 271 7.63 -15.04 -0.36
N HIS A 272 7.22 -14.19 -1.31
CA HIS A 272 7.39 -14.41 -2.76
C HIS A 272 8.15 -13.28 -3.46
N LEU A 273 9.00 -12.55 -2.72
CA LEU A 273 9.84 -11.50 -3.34
C LEU A 273 10.68 -11.98 -4.53
N PRO A 274 11.31 -13.20 -4.50
CA PRO A 274 12.10 -13.68 -5.62
C PRO A 274 11.32 -13.83 -6.92
N GLU A 275 10.00 -14.10 -6.83
CA GLU A 275 9.10 -14.21 -7.97
C GLU A 275 8.50 -12.85 -8.36
N ILE A 276 8.12 -12.02 -7.37
CA ILE A 276 7.46 -10.73 -7.60
C ILE A 276 8.45 -9.69 -8.13
N ALA A 277 9.67 -9.60 -7.59
CA ALA A 277 10.61 -8.57 -7.99
C ALA A 277 10.97 -8.59 -9.48
N PRO A 278 11.21 -9.75 -10.13
CA PRO A 278 11.42 -9.81 -11.58
C PRO A 278 10.21 -9.36 -12.40
N LEU A 279 8.98 -9.64 -11.95
CA LEU A 279 7.76 -9.19 -12.60
C LEU A 279 7.63 -7.66 -12.54
N VAL A 280 7.88 -7.07 -11.37
CA VAL A 280 7.90 -5.61 -11.19
C VAL A 280 8.98 -4.96 -12.07
N ALA A 281 10.18 -5.54 -12.11
CA ALA A 281 11.26 -5.04 -12.96
C ALA A 281 10.87 -5.07 -14.44
N HIS A 282 10.37 -6.22 -14.94
CA HIS A 282 9.93 -6.36 -16.31
C HIS A 282 8.77 -5.40 -16.65
N PHE A 283 7.86 -5.18 -15.72
CA PHE A 283 6.76 -4.23 -15.88
C PHE A 283 7.30 -2.79 -16.03
N LEU A 284 8.19 -2.35 -15.14
CA LEU A 284 8.77 -1.00 -15.18
C LEU A 284 9.60 -0.74 -16.44
N ASP A 285 10.32 -1.77 -16.95
CA ASP A 285 11.12 -1.65 -18.18
C ASP A 285 10.27 -1.39 -19.43
N ARG A 286 8.96 -1.71 -19.40
CA ARG A 286 8.03 -1.53 -20.51
C ARG A 286 7.22 -0.24 -20.43
N LEU A 287 7.27 0.47 -19.31
CA LEU A 287 6.58 1.73 -19.18
C LEU A 287 7.28 2.82 -19.98
N GLU A 288 6.50 3.64 -20.66
CA GLU A 288 7.03 4.81 -21.33
C GLU A 288 7.53 5.84 -20.30
N PRO A 289 8.74 6.42 -20.51
CA PRO A 289 9.35 7.37 -19.60
C PRO A 289 8.54 8.68 -19.43
#